data_6c0d8d5f4af42e8cdeeda4604753bb2e
#
_entry.id   6c0d8d5f4af42e8cdeeda4604753bb2e
#
_cell.length_a   1.000
_cell.length_b   1.000
_cell.length_c   1.000
_cell.angle_alpha   90.00
_cell.angle_beta   90.00
_cell.angle_gamma   90.00
#
_symmetry.space_group_name_H-M   'P 1'
#
loop_
_entity.id
_entity.type
_entity.pdbx_description
1 polymer ?
#
loop_
_entity_poly.entity_id
_entity_poly.type
_entity_poly.pdbx_seq_one_letter_code
_entity_poly.pdbx_strand_id
1 'polypeptide(L)'
;MRKLTYLLILSSAALLHSCDSRTYEDISDNKPITLPVKYTADVKPIMDNNCIGCHSAGSFKPLTTYDQVKANIDGIIDRIQRPNGDPEKMPKGGSISAAQINIFIKWKANGLTEN
;
A
#
# COMPACT_ATOMS: atom_id res chain seq x y z
N MET A 1 -7.11 -31.33 52.32
CA MET A 1 -7.90 -31.22 51.05
C MET A 1 -8.21 -29.79 50.63
N ARG A 2 -8.56 -28.88 51.53
CA ARG A 2 -8.87 -27.47 51.18
C ARG A 2 -7.69 -26.67 50.60
N LYS A 3 -6.46 -26.97 50.95
CA LYS A 3 -5.25 -26.27 50.42
C LYS A 3 -4.88 -26.71 49.00
N LEU A 4 -5.22 -27.93 48.61
CA LEU A 4 -4.93 -28.46 47.28
C LEU A 4 -5.87 -27.87 46.21
N THR A 5 -7.12 -27.57 46.58
CA THR A 5 -8.10 -26.92 45.71
C THR A 5 -7.74 -25.47 45.37
N TYR A 6 -7.15 -24.72 46.33
CA TYR A 6 -6.69 -23.35 46.09
C TYR A 6 -5.49 -23.29 45.13
N LEU A 7 -4.59 -24.27 45.19
CA LEU A 7 -3.45 -24.37 44.27
C LEU A 7 -3.89 -24.65 42.82
N LEU A 8 -4.92 -25.47 42.62
CA LEU A 8 -5.48 -25.79 41.33
C LEU A 8 -6.22 -24.57 40.70
N ILE A 9 -6.89 -23.77 41.53
CA ILE A 9 -7.61 -22.56 41.09
C ILE A 9 -6.62 -21.45 40.67
N LEU A 10 -5.51 -21.27 41.39
CA LEU A 10 -4.48 -20.30 41.03
C LEU A 10 -3.73 -20.67 39.74
N SER A 11 -3.52 -21.97 39.48
CA SER A 11 -2.87 -22.46 38.27
C SER A 11 -3.74 -22.25 37.02
N SER A 12 -5.06 -22.31 37.16
CA SER A 12 -6.01 -22.10 36.06
C SER A 12 -6.11 -20.63 35.59
N ALA A 13 -5.87 -19.67 36.50
CA ALA A 13 -5.96 -18.24 36.19
C ALA A 13 -4.78 -17.70 35.39
N ALA A 14 -3.65 -18.41 35.36
CA ALA A 14 -2.43 -17.98 34.69
C ALA A 14 -2.42 -18.29 33.17
N LEU A 15 -3.36 -19.10 32.68
CA LEU A 15 -3.39 -19.52 31.28
C LEU A 15 -4.27 -18.64 30.38
N LEU A 16 -4.91 -17.61 30.90
CA LEU A 16 -5.82 -16.75 30.13
C LEU A 16 -5.22 -15.41 29.69
N HIS A 17 -3.92 -15.20 29.86
CA HIS A 17 -3.27 -13.93 29.49
C HIS A 17 -2.42 -14.00 28.22
N SER A 18 -2.64 -14.98 27.35
CA SER A 18 -1.97 -15.06 26.06
C SER A 18 -2.96 -14.95 24.89
N CYS A 19 -3.72 -13.87 24.88
CA CYS A 19 -4.28 -13.33 23.64
C CYS A 19 -3.59 -12.00 23.40
N ASP A 20 -2.45 -12.04 22.71
CA ASP A 20 -1.90 -10.88 22.02
C ASP A 20 -2.93 -10.53 20.93
N SER A 21 -3.76 -9.55 21.23
CA SER A 21 -4.69 -8.98 20.25
C SER A 21 -3.90 -8.14 19.26
N ARG A 22 -3.15 -8.80 18.38
CA ARG A 22 -2.79 -8.20 17.11
C ARG A 22 -4.07 -8.08 16.34
N THR A 23 -4.70 -6.95 16.51
CA THR A 23 -5.93 -6.59 15.82
C THR A 23 -5.69 -6.62 14.31
N TYR A 24 -6.67 -7.07 13.60
CA TYR A 24 -6.79 -7.07 12.13
C TYR A 24 -6.50 -5.70 11.49
N GLU A 25 -6.37 -4.66 12.29
CA GLU A 25 -6.03 -3.29 11.89
C GLU A 25 -4.58 -3.13 11.41
N ASP A 26 -3.68 -4.04 11.78
CA ASP A 26 -2.27 -4.01 11.32
C ASP A 26 -2.09 -4.57 9.89
N ILE A 27 -3.12 -5.17 9.31
CA ILE A 27 -3.09 -5.77 7.97
C ILE A 27 -4.08 -5.09 7.02
N SER A 28 -4.88 -4.13 7.51
CA SER A 28 -5.77 -3.39 6.63
C SER A 28 -4.96 -2.38 5.81
N ASP A 29 -5.16 -2.39 4.49
CA ASP A 29 -4.60 -1.42 3.53
C ASP A 29 -4.94 0.05 3.85
N ASN A 30 -5.58 0.30 5.00
CA ASN A 30 -6.05 1.61 5.47
C ASN A 30 -5.15 2.24 6.54
N LYS A 31 -3.96 1.66 6.84
CA LYS A 31 -3.03 2.29 7.79
C LYS A 31 -2.68 3.69 7.28
N PRO A 32 -2.86 4.75 8.09
CA PRO A 32 -2.45 6.08 7.67
C PRO A 32 -0.97 6.08 7.34
N ILE A 33 -0.63 6.48 6.11
CA ILE A 33 0.76 6.67 5.71
C ILE A 33 1.28 7.89 6.49
N THR A 34 1.99 7.62 7.59
CA THR A 34 2.49 8.66 8.51
C THR A 34 3.87 9.17 8.12
N LEU A 35 4.63 8.38 7.37
CA LEU A 35 5.94 8.75 6.85
C LEU A 35 5.81 9.41 5.47
N PRO A 36 6.76 10.31 5.10
CA PRO A 36 6.77 10.87 3.76
C PRO A 36 6.96 9.75 2.72
N VAL A 37 6.06 9.70 1.76
CA VAL A 37 6.12 8.74 0.65
C VAL A 37 7.24 9.13 -0.30
N LYS A 38 8.05 8.16 -0.71
CA LYS A 38 9.21 8.34 -1.56
C LYS A 38 9.09 7.49 -2.82
N TYR A 39 9.67 7.96 -3.93
CA TYR A 39 9.59 7.23 -5.19
C TYR A 39 10.24 5.84 -5.11
N THR A 40 11.50 5.79 -4.69
CA THR A 40 12.28 4.55 -4.72
C THR A 40 11.68 3.46 -3.83
N ALA A 41 11.20 3.83 -2.64
CA ALA A 41 10.69 2.87 -1.66
C ALA A 41 9.23 2.49 -1.91
N ASP A 42 8.38 3.44 -2.32
CA ASP A 42 6.93 3.26 -2.27
C ASP A 42 6.28 3.25 -3.66
N VAL A 43 6.69 4.16 -4.56
CA VAL A 43 6.07 4.32 -5.89
C VAL A 43 6.66 3.36 -6.91
N LYS A 44 7.99 3.24 -6.95
CA LYS A 44 8.68 2.40 -7.93
C LYS A 44 8.21 0.95 -7.95
N PRO A 45 8.01 0.25 -6.81
CA PRO A 45 7.48 -1.11 -6.82
C PRO A 45 6.10 -1.23 -7.46
N ILE A 46 5.24 -0.22 -7.31
CA ILE A 46 3.92 -0.20 -7.94
C ILE A 46 4.06 -0.02 -9.45
N MET A 47 4.95 0.88 -9.90
CA MET A 47 5.25 1.10 -11.31
C MET A 47 5.77 -0.17 -11.97
N ASP A 48 6.76 -0.81 -11.34
CA ASP A 48 7.40 -2.02 -11.86
C ASP A 48 6.40 -3.17 -12.06
N ASN A 49 5.47 -3.34 -11.14
CA ASN A 49 4.51 -4.43 -11.17
C ASN A 49 3.28 -4.17 -12.05
N ASN A 50 2.90 -2.91 -12.27
CA ASN A 50 1.60 -2.60 -12.88
C ASN A 50 1.68 -1.72 -14.15
N CYS A 51 2.79 -1.05 -14.40
CA CYS A 51 2.85 0.00 -15.42
C CYS A 51 3.90 -0.26 -16.51
N ILE A 52 5.13 -0.62 -16.13
CA ILE A 52 6.26 -0.68 -17.06
C ILE A 52 6.14 -1.78 -18.13
N GLY A 53 5.30 -2.79 -17.90
CA GLY A 53 5.02 -3.81 -18.92
C GLY A 53 4.50 -3.21 -20.24
N CYS A 54 3.69 -2.17 -20.17
CA CYS A 54 3.20 -1.42 -21.32
C CYS A 54 3.92 -0.08 -21.51
N HIS A 55 4.39 0.54 -20.44
CA HIS A 55 5.09 1.81 -20.44
C HIS A 55 6.61 1.64 -20.33
N SER A 56 7.16 0.70 -21.10
CA SER A 56 8.60 0.43 -21.19
C SER A 56 9.37 1.56 -21.88
N ALA A 57 10.70 1.48 -21.84
CA ALA A 57 11.57 2.50 -22.42
C ALA A 57 11.33 2.77 -23.93
N GLY A 58 10.88 1.76 -24.68
CA GLY A 58 10.58 1.87 -26.10
C GLY A 58 9.11 2.21 -26.43
N SER A 59 8.27 2.43 -25.43
CA SER A 59 6.85 2.73 -25.64
C SER A 59 6.63 4.19 -26.04
N PHE A 60 5.44 4.48 -26.59
CA PHE A 60 5.00 5.85 -26.89
C PHE A 60 5.07 6.77 -25.66
N LYS A 61 4.83 6.24 -24.47
CA LYS A 61 4.89 6.99 -23.20
C LYS A 61 5.65 6.16 -22.16
N PRO A 62 6.99 6.25 -22.13
CA PRO A 62 7.78 5.51 -21.16
C PRO A 62 7.60 6.06 -19.75
N LEU A 63 7.53 5.17 -18.76
CA LEU A 63 7.39 5.49 -17.32
C LEU A 63 8.37 4.64 -16.50
N THR A 64 9.60 4.50 -16.96
CA THR A 64 10.61 3.59 -16.36
C THR A 64 11.57 4.28 -15.41
N THR A 65 11.57 5.63 -15.38
CA THR A 65 12.47 6.41 -14.53
C THR A 65 11.69 7.34 -13.61
N TYR A 66 12.32 7.75 -12.50
CA TYR A 66 11.78 8.73 -11.58
C TYR A 66 11.31 10.01 -12.31
N ASP A 67 12.17 10.59 -13.14
CA ASP A 67 11.84 11.84 -13.86
C ASP A 67 10.62 11.69 -14.78
N GLN A 68 10.51 10.56 -15.49
CA GLN A 68 9.35 10.28 -16.34
C GLN A 68 8.06 10.16 -15.54
N VAL A 69 8.08 9.46 -14.42
CA VAL A 69 6.91 9.30 -13.54
C VAL A 69 6.53 10.63 -12.90
N LYS A 70 7.51 11.36 -12.38
CA LYS A 70 7.32 12.69 -11.78
C LYS A 70 6.69 13.68 -12.77
N ALA A 71 7.23 13.77 -13.99
CA ALA A 71 6.70 14.65 -15.02
C ALA A 71 5.27 14.31 -15.46
N ASN A 72 4.83 13.07 -15.26
CA ASN A 72 3.52 12.60 -15.67
C ASN A 72 2.56 12.32 -14.52
N ILE A 73 2.89 12.71 -13.29
CA ILE A 73 2.15 12.32 -12.08
C ILE A 73 0.66 12.67 -12.12
N ASP A 74 0.31 13.82 -12.64
CA ASP A 74 -1.08 14.27 -12.71
C ASP A 74 -1.91 13.37 -13.65
N GLY A 75 -1.37 13.06 -14.80
CA GLY A 75 -1.98 12.13 -15.73
C GLY A 75 -2.04 10.70 -15.21
N ILE A 76 -1.03 10.27 -14.45
CA ILE A 76 -1.05 8.95 -13.79
C ILE A 76 -2.20 8.89 -12.79
N ILE A 77 -2.29 9.85 -11.87
CA ILE A 77 -3.33 9.90 -10.84
C ILE A 77 -4.72 9.98 -11.47
N ASP A 78 -4.92 10.81 -12.49
CA ASP A 78 -6.19 10.87 -13.20
C ASP A 78 -6.59 9.49 -13.77
N ARG A 79 -5.69 8.83 -14.47
CA ARG A 79 -6.00 7.57 -15.16
C ARG A 79 -6.20 6.38 -14.24
N ILE A 80 -5.45 6.29 -13.14
CA ILE A 80 -5.62 5.17 -12.20
C ILE A 80 -6.90 5.29 -11.35
N GLN A 81 -7.45 6.50 -11.21
CA GLN A 81 -8.69 6.76 -10.48
C GLN A 81 -9.96 6.62 -11.34
N ARG A 82 -9.82 6.51 -12.65
CA ARG A 82 -11.00 6.41 -13.55
C ARG A 82 -11.80 5.13 -13.29
N PRO A 83 -13.13 5.17 -13.48
CA PRO A 83 -13.98 4.01 -13.27
C PRO A 83 -13.67 2.88 -14.27
N ASN A 84 -14.03 1.66 -13.88
CA ASN A 84 -13.92 0.51 -14.78
C ASN A 84 -14.79 0.74 -16.02
N GLY A 85 -14.24 0.42 -17.20
CA GLY A 85 -14.89 0.65 -18.48
C GLY A 85 -14.53 1.99 -19.16
N ASP A 86 -13.91 2.92 -18.44
CA ASP A 86 -13.37 4.12 -19.04
C ASP A 86 -12.23 3.76 -20.02
N PRO A 87 -12.28 4.23 -21.30
CA PRO A 87 -11.27 3.90 -22.29
C PRO A 87 -9.88 4.44 -21.99
N GLU A 88 -9.78 5.41 -21.09
CA GLU A 88 -8.50 5.99 -20.67
C GLU A 88 -8.01 5.48 -19.32
N LYS A 89 -8.78 4.58 -18.65
CA LYS A 89 -8.35 3.98 -17.39
C LYS A 89 -7.04 3.21 -17.54
N MET A 90 -6.19 3.31 -16.53
CA MET A 90 -4.97 2.54 -16.37
C MET A 90 -4.96 1.79 -15.02
N PRO A 91 -4.34 0.61 -14.94
CA PRO A 91 -3.82 -0.21 -16.05
C PRO A 91 -4.94 -0.69 -16.99
N LYS A 92 -4.63 -0.85 -18.28
CA LYS A 92 -5.60 -1.40 -19.24
C LYS A 92 -6.03 -2.80 -18.86
N GLY A 93 -7.35 -3.02 -18.80
CA GLY A 93 -7.93 -4.32 -18.44
C GLY A 93 -7.77 -4.71 -16.96
N GLY A 94 -7.32 -3.79 -16.10
CA GLY A 94 -7.09 -4.04 -14.68
C GLY A 94 -7.33 -2.82 -13.80
N SER A 95 -6.91 -2.94 -12.55
CA SER A 95 -6.92 -1.85 -11.56
C SER A 95 -5.83 -2.09 -10.53
N ILE A 96 -5.38 -1.02 -9.88
CA ILE A 96 -4.57 -1.08 -8.66
C ILE A 96 -5.44 -0.80 -7.44
N SER A 97 -5.00 -1.19 -6.25
CA SER A 97 -5.77 -1.02 -5.02
C SER A 97 -5.90 0.46 -4.64
N ALA A 98 -6.92 0.78 -3.84
CA ALA A 98 -7.09 2.12 -3.28
C ALA A 98 -5.87 2.56 -2.46
N ALA A 99 -5.23 1.64 -1.74
CA ALA A 99 -3.99 1.90 -1.01
C ALA A 99 -2.85 2.31 -1.94
N GLN A 100 -2.68 1.63 -3.07
CA GLN A 100 -1.68 1.98 -4.08
C GLN A 100 -1.98 3.34 -4.73
N ILE A 101 -3.25 3.64 -5.03
CA ILE A 101 -3.66 4.97 -5.53
C ILE A 101 -3.29 6.05 -4.51
N ASN A 102 -3.55 5.83 -3.22
CA ASN A 102 -3.20 6.77 -2.16
C ASN A 102 -1.70 7.03 -2.03
N ILE A 103 -0.85 6.05 -2.35
CA ILE A 103 0.60 6.25 -2.40
C ILE A 103 0.97 7.31 -3.44
N PHE A 104 0.43 7.26 -4.64
CA PHE A 104 0.69 8.29 -5.67
C PHE A 104 0.21 9.68 -5.24
N ILE A 105 -0.99 9.76 -4.66
CA ILE A 105 -1.58 11.02 -4.18
C ILE A 105 -0.70 11.63 -3.08
N LYS A 106 -0.27 10.81 -2.10
CA LYS A 106 0.60 11.26 -1.02
C LYS A 106 2.01 11.60 -1.50
N TRP A 107 2.57 10.84 -2.43
CA TRP A 107 3.85 11.16 -3.02
C TRP A 107 3.83 12.55 -3.67
N LYS A 108 2.78 12.86 -4.44
CA LYS A 108 2.60 14.19 -5.01
C LYS A 108 2.49 15.26 -3.92
N ALA A 109 1.69 15.03 -2.88
CA ALA A 109 1.51 15.96 -1.75
C ALA A 109 2.80 16.15 -0.93
N ASN A 110 3.67 15.14 -0.85
CA ASN A 110 4.97 15.19 -0.16
C ASN A 110 6.11 15.82 -1.00
N GLY A 111 5.81 16.39 -2.17
CA GLY A 111 6.78 17.10 -2.99
C GLY A 111 7.56 16.23 -3.97
N LEU A 112 7.06 15.03 -4.27
CA LEU A 112 7.62 14.14 -5.30
C LEU A 112 9.08 13.76 -5.05
N THR A 113 9.45 13.47 -3.82
CA THR A 113 10.83 13.11 -3.45
C THR A 113 11.24 11.74 -4.01
N GLU A 114 12.50 11.60 -4.41
CA GLU A 114 13.03 10.34 -4.96
C GLU A 114 13.42 9.36 -3.86
N ASN A 115 14.18 9.84 -2.83
CA ASN A 115 14.73 9.05 -1.71
C ASN A 115 14.43 9.67 -0.36
#